data_01eb8a5bc2b170964b6cef1fbce1a831
#
_entry.id   01eb8a5bc2b170964b6cef1fbce1a831
#
_cell.length_a   1.000
_cell.length_b   1.000
_cell.length_c   1.000
_cell.angle_alpha   90.00
_cell.angle_beta   90.00
_cell.angle_gamma   90.00
#
_symmetry.space_group_name_H-M   'P 1'
#
loop_
_entity.id
_entity.type
_entity.pdbx_description
1 polymer ?
#
loop_
_entity_poly.entity_id
_entity_poly.type
_entity_poly.pdbx_seq_one_letter_code
_entity_poly.pdbx_strand_id
1 'polypeptide(L)'
;MNNVDYKPRLVFWEVTKGCNLRCIHCRATATELSSTYDLPLTKALNLIKQVSQSFLPILVLSGGEPLFRHDIFDLASYAAGLGIRVALATNGTLVTKQMARKILDSGVRRVSISLDGADASTHDAFRGMPGAFDAALRGFQNLRELGMSLQINMTIARHNAHQLPAVLELAKEIGADALHTFLLVPVGCGVDIAAEQMVPAEEYEEILNWFYDRSLEGGIELKATCAPHYFRVMRQRRAAERRVASNVSREAGAPVAGGKSDSIGPTEMTMPGSTGMALHPHAAQPGHSHPEGMDAMTKGCLAGTGVCFISHQGEVYPCGYLPVLAGDLNKQSFAEIWENASVFQELRNTDNLKGKCGYCEFRSLCMGCRARAFAATGDYLDEEPFCVYQPRRKNSESNLREEVSHVSVH
;
A
#
# COMPACT_ATOMS: atom_id res chain seq x y z
N MET A 1 -19.35 -14.21 16.25
CA MET A 1 -18.59 -13.61 15.14
C MET A 1 -18.27 -12.19 15.56
N ASN A 2 -16.99 -11.83 15.73
CA ASN A 2 -16.61 -10.47 16.05
C ASN A 2 -16.98 -9.60 14.86
N ASN A 3 -17.88 -8.67 15.04
CA ASN A 3 -18.32 -7.73 14.01
C ASN A 3 -17.17 -6.76 13.73
N VAL A 4 -16.27 -7.11 12.80
CA VAL A 4 -15.18 -6.21 12.39
C VAL A 4 -15.80 -5.14 11.49
N ASP A 5 -15.83 -3.91 11.97
CA ASP A 5 -16.33 -2.75 11.21
C ASP A 5 -15.28 -2.38 10.13
N TYR A 6 -15.49 -2.86 8.90
CA TYR A 6 -14.63 -2.56 7.76
C TYR A 6 -14.90 -1.16 7.22
N LYS A 7 -13.93 -0.26 7.34
CA LYS A 7 -14.00 1.10 6.78
C LYS A 7 -12.97 1.30 5.67
N PRO A 8 -13.33 1.96 4.56
CA PRO A 8 -12.36 2.32 3.54
C PRO A 8 -11.37 3.33 4.12
N ARG A 9 -10.09 2.97 4.13
CA ARG A 9 -9.00 3.86 4.58
C ARG A 9 -8.40 4.63 3.43
N LEU A 10 -8.35 3.97 2.27
CA LEU A 10 -7.81 4.51 1.02
C LEU A 10 -8.82 4.25 -0.09
N VAL A 11 -9.18 5.30 -0.80
CA VAL A 11 -9.97 5.25 -2.03
C VAL A 11 -9.07 5.76 -3.15
N PHE A 12 -8.66 4.88 -4.07
CA PHE A 12 -7.97 5.27 -5.28
C PHE A 12 -9.00 5.60 -6.35
N TRP A 13 -8.94 6.79 -6.89
CA TRP A 13 -9.83 7.19 -7.97
C TRP A 13 -9.04 7.51 -9.23
N GLU A 14 -9.29 6.76 -10.29
CA GLU A 14 -8.85 7.05 -11.65
C GLU A 14 -9.72 8.17 -12.19
N VAL A 15 -9.28 9.43 -12.01
CA VAL A 15 -10.09 10.61 -12.38
C VAL A 15 -10.17 10.81 -13.89
N THR A 16 -9.24 10.26 -14.65
CA THR A 16 -9.16 10.24 -16.11
C THR A 16 -8.38 9.05 -16.63
N LYS A 17 -8.69 8.59 -17.82
CA LYS A 17 -7.90 7.60 -18.53
C LYS A 17 -6.82 8.22 -19.44
N GLY A 18 -6.87 9.54 -19.67
CA GLY A 18 -5.88 10.28 -20.47
C GLY A 18 -4.50 10.28 -19.81
N CYS A 19 -3.45 10.14 -20.63
CA CYS A 19 -2.05 10.15 -20.18
C CYS A 19 -1.10 10.56 -21.30
N ASN A 20 -0.01 11.24 -20.95
CA ASN A 20 1.07 11.59 -21.88
C ASN A 20 2.15 10.51 -22.01
N LEU A 21 2.12 9.45 -21.20
CA LEU A 21 3.08 8.35 -21.25
C LEU A 21 2.48 7.09 -21.90
N ARG A 22 3.36 6.14 -22.27
CA ARG A 22 3.03 4.85 -22.88
C ARG A 22 3.71 3.72 -22.12
N CYS A 23 3.53 3.69 -20.79
CA CYS A 23 4.20 2.72 -19.92
C CYS A 23 3.87 1.29 -20.32
N ILE A 24 4.89 0.44 -20.48
CA ILE A 24 4.71 -0.98 -20.87
C ILE A 24 3.97 -1.81 -19.81
N HIS A 25 3.98 -1.35 -18.55
CA HIS A 25 3.31 -1.97 -17.40
C HIS A 25 2.00 -1.26 -17.00
N CYS A 26 1.46 -0.39 -17.84
CA CYS A 26 0.34 0.47 -17.48
C CYS A 26 -0.89 -0.32 -17.04
N ARG A 27 -1.33 -0.10 -15.80
CA ARG A 27 -2.54 -0.70 -15.23
C ARG A 27 -3.81 -0.25 -15.99
N ALA A 28 -3.84 1.03 -16.37
CA ALA A 28 -5.02 1.68 -16.94
C ALA A 28 -5.18 1.48 -18.44
N THR A 29 -4.17 0.90 -19.13
CA THR A 29 -4.10 0.90 -20.60
C THR A 29 -4.33 2.29 -21.19
N ALA A 30 -3.73 3.31 -20.56
CA ALA A 30 -3.87 4.70 -20.98
C ALA A 30 -3.15 4.91 -22.32
N THR A 31 -3.90 5.26 -23.35
CA THR A 31 -3.38 5.36 -24.73
C THR A 31 -3.57 6.73 -25.35
N GLU A 32 -4.39 7.59 -24.73
CA GLU A 32 -4.82 8.87 -25.28
C GLU A 32 -4.57 10.02 -24.31
N LEU A 33 -4.39 11.22 -24.82
CA LEU A 33 -4.20 12.44 -24.03
C LEU A 33 -5.49 12.91 -23.34
N SER A 34 -6.66 12.48 -23.81
CA SER A 34 -7.95 12.81 -23.21
C SER A 34 -8.87 11.60 -23.22
N SER A 35 -9.80 11.55 -22.28
CA SER A 35 -10.84 10.53 -22.24
C SER A 35 -12.20 11.19 -22.37
N THR A 36 -13.01 10.75 -23.34
CA THR A 36 -14.38 11.22 -23.55
C THR A 36 -15.38 10.60 -22.56
N TYR A 37 -14.93 9.59 -21.79
CA TYR A 37 -15.78 8.82 -20.87
C TYR A 37 -15.53 9.18 -19.40
N ASP A 38 -14.69 10.15 -19.11
CA ASP A 38 -14.45 10.61 -17.74
C ASP A 38 -15.74 11.18 -17.14
N LEU A 39 -15.96 10.94 -15.86
CA LEU A 39 -17.11 11.52 -15.17
C LEU A 39 -17.10 13.05 -15.30
N PRO A 40 -18.22 13.67 -15.74
CA PRO A 40 -18.32 15.12 -15.77
C PRO A 40 -18.24 15.70 -14.37
N LEU A 41 -17.79 16.96 -14.25
CA LEU A 41 -17.54 17.64 -12.97
C LEU A 41 -18.68 17.45 -11.96
N THR A 42 -19.92 17.62 -12.37
CA THR A 42 -21.09 17.50 -11.49
C THR A 42 -21.22 16.10 -10.87
N LYS A 43 -21.00 15.03 -11.64
CA LYS A 43 -21.00 13.66 -11.15
C LYS A 43 -19.77 13.38 -10.28
N ALA A 44 -18.62 13.91 -10.67
CA ALA A 44 -17.37 13.78 -9.92
C ALA A 44 -17.47 14.44 -8.53
N LEU A 45 -18.04 15.64 -8.41
CA LEU A 45 -18.30 16.29 -7.13
C LEU A 45 -19.31 15.51 -6.28
N ASN A 46 -20.36 14.95 -6.91
CA ASN A 46 -21.31 14.11 -6.19
C ASN A 46 -20.66 12.83 -5.64
N LEU A 47 -19.77 12.19 -6.39
CA LEU A 47 -18.97 11.05 -5.94
C LEU A 47 -18.18 11.42 -4.67
N ILE A 48 -17.42 12.51 -4.70
CA ILE A 48 -16.65 13.00 -3.55
C ILE A 48 -17.58 13.23 -2.35
N LYS A 49 -18.74 13.86 -2.59
CA LYS A 49 -19.74 14.10 -1.53
C LYS A 49 -20.24 12.78 -0.91
N GLN A 50 -20.58 11.78 -1.72
CA GLN A 50 -21.00 10.46 -1.22
C GLN A 50 -19.93 9.81 -0.36
N VAL A 51 -18.66 9.84 -0.81
CA VAL A 51 -17.54 9.29 -0.04
C VAL A 51 -17.39 10.01 1.30
N SER A 52 -17.48 11.36 1.32
CA SER A 52 -17.34 12.16 2.54
C SER A 52 -18.46 11.96 3.56
N GLN A 53 -19.68 11.70 3.08
CA GLN A 53 -20.84 11.49 3.95
C GLN A 53 -20.83 10.13 4.65
N SER A 54 -20.21 9.13 4.02
CA SER A 54 -20.15 7.77 4.57
C SER A 54 -18.89 7.53 5.36
N PHE A 55 -17.76 8.04 4.88
CA PHE A 55 -16.43 7.78 5.42
C PHE A 55 -15.51 8.97 5.13
N LEU A 56 -14.40 9.08 5.88
CA LEU A 56 -13.34 10.06 5.63
C LEU A 56 -12.01 9.35 5.31
N PRO A 57 -11.92 8.66 4.16
CA PRO A 57 -10.70 7.97 3.76
C PRO A 57 -9.63 8.99 3.31
N ILE A 58 -8.43 8.50 3.02
CA ILE A 58 -7.50 9.20 2.15
C ILE A 58 -7.99 8.96 0.72
N LEU A 59 -8.33 10.05 0.00
CA LEU A 59 -8.67 10.00 -1.42
C LEU A 59 -7.42 10.24 -2.25
N VAL A 60 -7.03 9.22 -3.01
CA VAL A 60 -5.88 9.30 -3.92
C VAL A 60 -6.40 9.60 -5.33
N LEU A 61 -6.21 10.82 -5.79
CA LEU A 61 -6.49 11.21 -7.16
C LEU A 61 -5.38 10.67 -8.07
N SER A 62 -5.75 9.77 -8.95
CA SER A 62 -4.87 9.05 -9.86
C SER A 62 -5.52 9.00 -11.24
N GLY A 63 -5.01 8.16 -12.15
CA GLY A 63 -5.62 8.01 -13.47
C GLY A 63 -4.66 7.38 -14.45
N GLY A 64 -4.77 7.78 -15.70
CA GLY A 64 -3.64 7.83 -16.61
C GLY A 64 -2.64 8.85 -16.05
N GLU A 65 -2.86 10.13 -16.36
CA GLU A 65 -2.18 11.23 -15.66
C GLU A 65 -3.24 12.22 -15.14
N PRO A 66 -3.42 12.35 -13.82
CA PRO A 66 -4.50 13.18 -13.27
C PRO A 66 -4.38 14.67 -13.64
N LEU A 67 -3.17 15.17 -13.89
CA LEU A 67 -2.95 16.57 -14.29
C LEU A 67 -3.42 16.88 -15.72
N PHE A 68 -3.81 15.88 -16.51
CA PHE A 68 -4.51 16.08 -17.78
C PHE A 68 -5.99 16.41 -17.61
N ARG A 69 -6.58 16.09 -16.48
CA ARG A 69 -7.95 16.44 -16.20
C ARG A 69 -8.03 17.92 -15.85
N HIS A 70 -8.77 18.71 -16.65
CA HIS A 70 -8.79 20.19 -16.55
C HIS A 70 -9.34 20.72 -15.22
N ASP A 71 -10.31 20.00 -14.60
CA ASP A 71 -10.98 20.37 -13.35
C ASP A 71 -10.39 19.65 -12.12
N ILE A 72 -9.17 19.07 -12.23
CA ILE A 72 -8.54 18.28 -11.16
C ILE A 72 -8.38 19.08 -9.86
N PHE A 73 -8.07 20.37 -9.95
CA PHE A 73 -7.88 21.23 -8.77
C PHE A 73 -9.22 21.59 -8.10
N ASP A 74 -10.31 21.67 -8.86
CA ASP A 74 -11.66 21.86 -8.32
C ASP A 74 -12.07 20.61 -7.52
N LEU A 75 -11.78 19.41 -8.04
CA LEU A 75 -12.03 18.15 -7.35
C LEU A 75 -11.21 18.04 -6.06
N ALA A 76 -9.91 18.36 -6.11
CA ALA A 76 -9.04 18.33 -4.96
C ALA A 76 -9.50 19.31 -3.87
N SER A 77 -9.77 20.56 -4.25
CA SER A 77 -10.23 21.60 -3.34
C SER A 77 -11.59 21.28 -2.72
N TYR A 78 -12.51 20.73 -3.49
CA TYR A 78 -13.81 20.30 -2.98
C TYR A 78 -13.67 19.17 -1.96
N ALA A 79 -12.87 18.15 -2.27
CA ALA A 79 -12.62 17.05 -1.36
C ALA A 79 -11.96 17.52 -0.04
N ALA A 80 -10.94 18.38 -0.15
CA ALA A 80 -10.29 18.98 1.01
C ALA A 80 -11.24 19.84 1.85
N GLY A 81 -12.12 20.60 1.21
CA GLY A 81 -13.17 21.42 1.86
C GLY A 81 -14.19 20.58 2.62
N LEU A 82 -14.41 19.32 2.25
CA LEU A 82 -15.24 18.35 2.98
C LEU A 82 -14.47 17.57 4.07
N GLY A 83 -13.21 17.92 4.34
CA GLY A 83 -12.39 17.28 5.37
C GLY A 83 -11.70 15.98 4.93
N ILE A 84 -11.82 15.58 3.67
CA ILE A 84 -11.11 14.42 3.12
C ILE A 84 -9.62 14.76 2.97
N ARG A 85 -8.75 13.86 3.39
CA ARG A 85 -7.31 13.98 3.09
C ARG A 85 -7.06 13.60 1.64
N VAL A 86 -6.61 14.56 0.83
CA VAL A 86 -6.34 14.35 -0.60
C VAL A 86 -4.86 14.06 -0.83
N ALA A 87 -4.56 13.02 -1.58
CA ALA A 87 -3.26 12.72 -2.15
C ALA A 87 -3.35 12.70 -3.68
N LEU A 88 -2.25 13.05 -4.36
CA LEU A 88 -2.15 13.03 -5.82
C LEU A 88 -1.11 12.00 -6.24
N ALA A 89 -1.45 11.11 -7.17
CA ALA A 89 -0.51 10.16 -7.78
C ALA A 89 -0.30 10.50 -9.25
N THR A 90 0.88 11.03 -9.58
CA THR A 90 1.24 11.57 -10.91
C THR A 90 2.52 10.92 -11.44
N ASN A 91 2.72 10.94 -12.75
CA ASN A 91 4.01 10.60 -13.35
C ASN A 91 5.08 11.71 -13.17
N GLY A 92 4.68 12.90 -12.69
CA GLY A 92 5.56 14.02 -12.37
C GLY A 92 6.00 14.88 -13.57
N THR A 93 5.85 14.39 -14.79
CA THR A 93 6.43 15.05 -15.98
C THR A 93 5.80 16.40 -16.31
N LEU A 94 4.58 16.65 -15.85
CA LEU A 94 3.82 17.89 -16.10
C LEU A 94 3.96 18.90 -14.94
N VAL A 95 4.68 18.58 -13.89
CA VAL A 95 4.75 19.41 -12.68
C VAL A 95 5.75 20.56 -12.87
N THR A 96 5.33 21.62 -13.53
CA THR A 96 6.05 22.91 -13.56
C THR A 96 5.93 23.62 -12.20
N LYS A 97 6.70 24.68 -11.97
CA LYS A 97 6.59 25.53 -10.75
C LYS A 97 5.16 26.07 -10.56
N GLN A 98 4.52 26.49 -11.64
CA GLN A 98 3.13 26.94 -11.59
C GLN A 98 2.16 25.81 -11.24
N MET A 99 2.36 24.62 -11.82
CA MET A 99 1.55 23.43 -11.51
C MET A 99 1.72 23.01 -10.06
N ALA A 100 2.97 22.99 -9.56
CA ALA A 100 3.26 22.69 -8.16
C ALA A 100 2.53 23.62 -7.18
N ARG A 101 2.47 24.92 -7.50
CA ARG A 101 1.69 25.90 -6.71
C ARG A 101 0.21 25.57 -6.71
N LYS A 102 -0.39 25.27 -7.87
CA LYS A 102 -1.80 24.89 -7.98
C LYS A 102 -2.10 23.61 -7.17
N ILE A 103 -1.21 22.62 -7.19
CA ILE A 103 -1.33 21.40 -6.40
C ILE A 103 -1.39 21.75 -4.90
N LEU A 104 -0.46 22.57 -4.41
CA LEU A 104 -0.43 23.01 -3.03
C LEU A 104 -1.72 23.77 -2.63
N ASP A 105 -2.11 24.76 -3.45
CA ASP A 105 -3.25 25.63 -3.18
C ASP A 105 -4.60 24.87 -3.21
N SER A 106 -4.67 23.74 -3.94
CA SER A 106 -5.87 22.87 -3.99
C SER A 106 -6.07 22.00 -2.74
N GLY A 107 -5.18 22.08 -1.74
CA GLY A 107 -5.33 21.34 -0.49
C GLY A 107 -4.81 19.89 -0.54
N VAL A 108 -4.13 19.48 -1.60
CA VAL A 108 -3.40 18.21 -1.66
C VAL A 108 -2.35 18.16 -0.56
N ARG A 109 -2.30 17.06 0.20
CA ARG A 109 -1.42 16.89 1.36
C ARG A 109 -0.16 16.08 1.07
N ARG A 110 -0.22 15.14 0.13
CA ARG A 110 0.92 14.31 -0.29
C ARG A 110 0.87 14.11 -1.80
N VAL A 111 2.01 14.16 -2.46
CA VAL A 111 2.14 13.82 -3.88
C VAL A 111 3.04 12.61 -4.00
N SER A 112 2.58 11.57 -4.70
CA SER A 112 3.43 10.46 -5.11
C SER A 112 3.83 10.62 -6.56
N ILE A 113 5.14 10.52 -6.81
CA ILE A 113 5.73 10.59 -8.15
C ILE A 113 6.23 9.20 -8.53
N SER A 114 5.90 8.78 -9.73
CA SER A 114 6.34 7.51 -10.27
C SER A 114 7.81 7.58 -10.72
N LEU A 115 8.64 6.67 -10.19
CA LEU A 115 10.06 6.57 -10.58
C LEU A 115 10.46 5.08 -10.59
N ASP A 116 10.63 4.50 -11.78
CA ASP A 116 10.84 3.05 -11.95
C ASP A 116 12.31 2.69 -12.25
N GLY A 117 13.22 3.59 -12.04
CA GLY A 117 14.66 3.36 -12.20
C GLY A 117 15.45 4.46 -11.50
N ALA A 118 16.73 4.19 -11.25
CA ALA A 118 17.68 5.15 -10.71
C ALA A 118 18.38 5.99 -11.81
N ASP A 119 18.11 5.66 -13.07
CA ASP A 119 18.64 6.35 -14.24
C ASP A 119 17.60 6.48 -15.35
N ALA A 120 17.85 7.41 -16.28
CA ALA A 120 16.96 7.69 -17.40
C ALA A 120 16.76 6.49 -18.32
N SER A 121 17.79 5.70 -18.56
CA SER A 121 17.70 4.55 -19.47
C SER A 121 16.65 3.53 -19.00
N THR A 122 16.71 3.17 -17.73
CA THR A 122 15.78 2.20 -17.12
C THR A 122 14.39 2.77 -16.99
N HIS A 123 14.26 3.99 -16.45
CA HIS A 123 12.97 4.63 -16.24
C HIS A 123 12.23 4.91 -17.54
N ASP A 124 12.89 5.54 -18.50
CA ASP A 124 12.28 5.98 -19.76
C ASP A 124 11.81 4.79 -20.61
N ALA A 125 12.62 3.71 -20.65
CA ALA A 125 12.23 2.47 -21.33
C ALA A 125 10.95 1.87 -20.73
N PHE A 126 10.82 1.86 -19.41
CA PHE A 126 9.66 1.30 -18.74
C PHE A 126 8.41 2.21 -18.84
N ARG A 127 8.63 3.54 -18.93
CA ARG A 127 7.58 4.55 -19.11
C ARG A 127 7.22 4.83 -20.56
N GLY A 128 8.01 4.30 -21.52
CA GLY A 128 7.77 4.46 -22.94
C GLY A 128 7.92 5.89 -23.44
N MET A 129 8.75 6.71 -22.80
CA MET A 129 8.98 8.11 -23.18
C MET A 129 10.39 8.60 -22.79
N PRO A 130 11.25 8.90 -23.76
CA PRO A 130 12.54 9.52 -23.50
C PRO A 130 12.42 10.85 -22.78
N GLY A 131 13.24 11.07 -21.76
CA GLY A 131 13.25 12.29 -20.92
C GLY A 131 12.20 12.32 -19.81
N ALA A 132 11.44 11.23 -19.61
CA ALA A 132 10.46 11.12 -18.53
C ALA A 132 11.13 11.15 -17.16
N PHE A 133 12.31 10.52 -17.02
CA PHE A 133 13.09 10.52 -15.78
C PHE A 133 13.45 11.94 -15.32
N ASP A 134 14.13 12.70 -16.19
CA ASP A 134 14.52 14.07 -15.88
C ASP A 134 13.32 14.98 -15.63
N ALA A 135 12.22 14.77 -16.36
CA ALA A 135 11.00 15.54 -16.17
C ALA A 135 10.35 15.22 -14.81
N ALA A 136 10.31 13.96 -14.40
CA ALA A 136 9.80 13.53 -13.11
C ALA A 136 10.63 14.10 -11.95
N LEU A 137 11.98 14.07 -12.05
CA LEU A 137 12.86 14.66 -11.05
C LEU A 137 12.69 16.19 -10.95
N ARG A 138 12.56 16.89 -12.07
CA ARG A 138 12.23 18.32 -12.06
C ARG A 138 10.89 18.60 -11.39
N GLY A 139 9.88 17.77 -11.68
CA GLY A 139 8.57 17.86 -11.04
C GLY A 139 8.65 17.63 -9.53
N PHE A 140 9.44 16.66 -9.11
CA PHE A 140 9.71 16.38 -7.70
C PHE A 140 10.34 17.60 -7.02
N GLN A 141 11.39 18.18 -7.60
CA GLN A 141 12.08 19.35 -7.07
C GLN A 141 11.16 20.56 -6.95
N ASN A 142 10.31 20.82 -7.96
CA ASN A 142 9.35 21.92 -7.92
C ASN A 142 8.35 21.82 -6.75
N LEU A 143 7.91 20.60 -6.41
CA LEU A 143 7.02 20.36 -5.26
C LEU A 143 7.78 20.45 -3.94
N ARG A 144 9.02 19.94 -3.90
CA ARG A 144 9.86 19.98 -2.71
C ARG A 144 10.19 21.40 -2.28
N GLU A 145 10.47 22.30 -3.23
CA GLU A 145 10.71 23.74 -2.97
C GLU A 145 9.52 24.42 -2.26
N LEU A 146 8.32 23.83 -2.39
CA LEU A 146 7.09 24.29 -1.72
C LEU A 146 6.81 23.59 -0.38
N GLY A 147 7.69 22.69 0.07
CA GLY A 147 7.53 21.94 1.31
C GLY A 147 6.43 20.86 1.25
N MET A 148 6.07 20.37 0.05
CA MET A 148 5.12 19.28 -0.11
C MET A 148 5.65 17.98 0.47
N SER A 149 4.77 17.17 1.09
CA SER A 149 5.11 15.78 1.43
C SER A 149 5.16 14.94 0.15
N LEU A 150 6.31 14.29 -0.08
CA LEU A 150 6.63 13.62 -1.33
C LEU A 150 6.96 12.15 -1.15
N GLN A 151 6.39 11.34 -2.02
CA GLN A 151 6.56 9.89 -2.05
C GLN A 151 7.03 9.47 -3.44
N ILE A 152 7.95 8.54 -3.50
CA ILE A 152 8.30 7.84 -4.73
C ILE A 152 7.50 6.54 -4.83
N ASN A 153 6.91 6.27 -5.98
CA ASN A 153 6.31 4.99 -6.32
C ASN A 153 7.14 4.29 -7.39
N MET A 154 7.61 3.07 -7.11
CA MET A 154 8.34 2.22 -8.04
C MET A 154 7.56 0.94 -8.30
N THR A 155 7.32 0.59 -9.56
CA THR A 155 6.86 -0.74 -9.94
C THR A 155 8.05 -1.64 -10.20
N ILE A 156 8.18 -2.72 -9.44
CA ILE A 156 9.27 -3.70 -9.56
C ILE A 156 8.87 -4.77 -10.57
N ALA A 157 9.72 -4.96 -11.57
CA ALA A 157 9.69 -6.00 -12.59
C ALA A 157 11.12 -6.51 -12.83
N ARG A 158 11.33 -7.59 -13.57
CA ARG A 158 12.69 -8.06 -13.91
C ARG A 158 13.56 -6.97 -14.55
N HIS A 159 12.94 -6.10 -15.34
CA HIS A 159 13.59 -4.97 -15.99
C HIS A 159 14.40 -4.09 -15.03
N ASN A 160 13.89 -3.86 -13.83
CA ASN A 160 14.42 -2.86 -12.90
C ASN A 160 14.65 -3.36 -11.46
N ALA A 161 14.39 -4.63 -11.15
CA ALA A 161 14.53 -5.17 -9.80
C ALA A 161 15.95 -4.96 -9.24
N HIS A 162 16.97 -5.09 -10.09
CA HIS A 162 18.38 -4.86 -9.74
C HIS A 162 18.70 -3.42 -9.32
N GLN A 163 17.87 -2.44 -9.73
CA GLN A 163 18.05 -1.03 -9.37
C GLN A 163 17.35 -0.63 -8.06
N LEU A 164 16.62 -1.52 -7.42
CA LEU A 164 15.89 -1.21 -6.20
C LEU A 164 16.76 -0.54 -5.10
N PRO A 165 17.99 -1.02 -4.81
CA PRO A 165 18.88 -0.34 -3.87
C PRO A 165 19.26 1.09 -4.32
N ALA A 166 19.57 1.27 -5.60
CA ALA A 166 19.93 2.56 -6.16
C ALA A 166 18.74 3.56 -6.14
N VAL A 167 17.51 3.07 -6.39
CA VAL A 167 16.30 3.91 -6.29
C VAL A 167 16.04 4.32 -4.84
N LEU A 168 16.33 3.45 -3.86
CA LEU A 168 16.23 3.83 -2.44
C LEU A 168 17.20 4.95 -2.09
N GLU A 169 18.46 4.85 -2.50
CA GLU A 169 19.46 5.90 -2.23
C GLU A 169 19.10 7.20 -2.97
N LEU A 170 18.67 7.13 -4.23
CA LEU A 170 18.19 8.31 -4.96
C LEU A 170 16.98 8.95 -4.24
N ALA A 171 16.03 8.16 -3.75
CA ALA A 171 14.88 8.68 -3.01
C ALA A 171 15.29 9.41 -1.73
N LYS A 172 16.28 8.89 -1.00
CA LYS A 172 16.87 9.56 0.17
C LYS A 172 17.59 10.85 -0.22
N GLU A 173 18.41 10.82 -1.28
CA GLU A 173 19.21 11.96 -1.77
C GLU A 173 18.31 13.13 -2.19
N ILE A 174 17.27 12.87 -2.98
CA ILE A 174 16.32 13.91 -3.39
C ILE A 174 15.39 14.34 -2.25
N GLY A 175 15.41 13.61 -1.13
CA GLY A 175 14.66 13.86 0.10
C GLY A 175 13.18 13.53 0.01
N ALA A 176 12.87 12.37 -0.53
CA ALA A 176 11.53 11.81 -0.43
C ALA A 176 11.20 11.39 1.00
N ASP A 177 9.96 11.61 1.43
CA ASP A 177 9.48 11.15 2.74
C ASP A 177 9.22 9.64 2.75
N ALA A 178 8.89 9.08 1.57
CA ALA A 178 8.52 7.67 1.43
C ALA A 178 8.94 7.07 0.08
N LEU A 179 9.29 5.78 0.10
CA LEU A 179 9.42 4.93 -1.09
C LEU A 179 8.41 3.77 -0.98
N HIS A 180 7.41 3.77 -1.85
CA HIS A 180 6.46 2.68 -1.99
C HIS A 180 6.77 1.87 -3.24
N THR A 181 6.98 0.58 -3.08
CA THR A 181 7.22 -0.31 -4.21
C THR A 181 5.99 -1.17 -4.47
N PHE A 182 5.71 -1.37 -5.74
CA PHE A 182 4.60 -2.18 -6.24
C PHE A 182 5.21 -3.36 -7.00
N LEU A 183 5.06 -4.56 -6.50
CA LEU A 183 5.45 -5.72 -7.29
C LEU A 183 4.46 -5.92 -8.43
N LEU A 184 4.95 -6.07 -9.65
CA LEU A 184 4.15 -6.14 -10.87
C LEU A 184 2.95 -7.09 -10.69
N VAL A 185 1.78 -6.63 -11.13
CA VAL A 185 0.54 -7.42 -11.17
C VAL A 185 0.08 -7.48 -12.63
N PRO A 186 -0.21 -8.64 -13.19
CA PRO A 186 -0.69 -8.80 -14.56
C PRO A 186 -2.10 -8.21 -14.73
N VAL A 187 -2.17 -6.92 -15.03
CA VAL A 187 -3.42 -6.19 -15.32
C VAL A 187 -3.12 -5.07 -16.32
N GLY A 188 -4.07 -4.75 -17.18
CA GLY A 188 -3.86 -3.78 -18.26
C GLY A 188 -2.71 -4.22 -19.18
N CYS A 189 -1.83 -3.30 -19.58
CA CYS A 189 -0.63 -3.62 -20.37
C CYS A 189 0.33 -4.58 -19.66
N GLY A 190 0.26 -4.66 -18.33
CA GLY A 190 1.07 -5.61 -17.55
C GLY A 190 0.78 -7.08 -17.86
N VAL A 191 -0.38 -7.40 -18.47
CA VAL A 191 -0.70 -8.76 -18.94
C VAL A 191 0.25 -9.18 -20.06
N ASP A 192 0.51 -8.28 -21.01
CA ASP A 192 1.30 -8.57 -22.21
C ASP A 192 2.77 -8.84 -21.88
N ILE A 193 3.28 -8.24 -20.81
CA ILE A 193 4.68 -8.37 -20.38
C ILE A 193 4.87 -9.37 -19.23
N ALA A 194 3.80 -9.96 -18.70
CA ALA A 194 3.86 -10.75 -17.46
C ALA A 194 4.84 -11.92 -17.55
N ALA A 195 4.82 -12.67 -18.66
CA ALA A 195 5.69 -13.84 -18.85
C ALA A 195 7.17 -13.50 -18.75
N GLU A 196 7.58 -12.32 -19.23
CA GLU A 196 8.97 -11.88 -19.28
C GLU A 196 9.37 -11.04 -18.06
N GLN A 197 8.43 -10.26 -17.51
CA GLN A 197 8.72 -9.21 -16.54
C GLN A 197 8.31 -9.55 -15.10
N MET A 198 7.53 -10.59 -14.85
CA MET A 198 7.26 -11.01 -13.48
C MET A 198 8.54 -11.52 -12.82
N VAL A 199 8.82 -11.02 -11.64
CA VAL A 199 9.93 -11.47 -10.81
C VAL A 199 9.64 -12.90 -10.31
N PRO A 200 10.60 -13.85 -10.35
CA PRO A 200 10.43 -15.21 -9.81
C PRO A 200 10.04 -15.20 -8.33
N ALA A 201 9.34 -16.24 -7.88
CA ALA A 201 8.82 -16.30 -6.52
C ALA A 201 9.93 -16.25 -5.45
N GLU A 202 11.07 -16.86 -5.72
CA GLU A 202 12.25 -16.86 -4.85
C GLU A 202 12.87 -15.47 -4.73
N GLU A 203 13.09 -14.80 -5.86
CA GLU A 203 13.61 -13.42 -5.90
C GLU A 203 12.61 -12.43 -5.27
N TYR A 204 11.30 -12.70 -5.44
CA TYR A 204 10.25 -11.96 -4.78
C TYR A 204 10.40 -12.02 -3.24
N GLU A 205 10.67 -13.21 -2.70
CA GLU A 205 10.91 -13.41 -1.26
C GLU A 205 12.19 -12.71 -0.79
N GLU A 206 13.26 -12.74 -1.60
CA GLU A 206 14.52 -12.02 -1.33
C GLU A 206 14.30 -10.51 -1.25
N ILE A 207 13.55 -9.94 -2.20
CA ILE A 207 13.17 -8.52 -2.19
C ILE A 207 12.43 -8.17 -0.90
N LEU A 208 11.49 -8.99 -0.44
CA LEU A 208 10.75 -8.73 0.79
C LEU A 208 11.62 -8.81 2.04
N ASN A 209 12.59 -9.73 2.08
CA ASN A 209 13.58 -9.80 3.16
C ASN A 209 14.49 -8.58 3.14
N TRP A 210 14.97 -8.15 1.97
CA TRP A 210 15.73 -6.92 1.80
C TRP A 210 14.95 -5.70 2.31
N PHE A 211 13.66 -5.60 1.97
CA PHE A 211 12.78 -4.55 2.48
C PHE A 211 12.71 -4.53 4.00
N TYR A 212 12.61 -5.70 4.63
CA TYR A 212 12.62 -5.81 6.08
C TYR A 212 13.90 -5.24 6.67
N ASP A 213 15.07 -5.63 6.13
CA ASP A 213 16.36 -5.16 6.62
C ASP A 213 16.50 -3.64 6.46
N ARG A 214 16.13 -3.09 5.30
CA ARG A 214 16.16 -1.63 5.07
C ARG A 214 15.16 -0.86 5.92
N SER A 215 14.02 -1.45 6.24
CA SER A 215 13.03 -0.79 7.11
C SER A 215 13.52 -0.59 8.54
N LEU A 216 14.51 -1.35 8.99
CA LEU A 216 15.12 -1.20 10.31
C LEU A 216 16.14 -0.06 10.37
N GLU A 217 16.66 0.39 9.25
CA GLU A 217 17.65 1.47 9.18
C GLU A 217 17.02 2.85 9.38
N GLY A 218 15.73 3.00 9.07
CA GLY A 218 15.02 4.26 9.17
C GLY A 218 15.40 5.28 8.09
N GLY A 219 15.12 6.55 8.33
CA GLY A 219 15.45 7.66 7.43
C GLY A 219 14.44 7.94 6.32
N ILE A 220 13.67 6.93 5.88
CA ILE A 220 12.60 7.05 4.88
C ILE A 220 11.50 6.03 5.17
N GLU A 221 10.23 6.38 4.96
CA GLU A 221 9.11 5.45 5.06
C GLU A 221 9.18 4.44 3.90
N LEU A 222 9.28 3.13 4.20
CA LEU A 222 9.29 2.06 3.20
C LEU A 222 7.99 1.28 3.23
N LYS A 223 7.43 1.00 2.04
CA LYS A 223 6.22 0.17 1.93
C LYS A 223 6.27 -0.76 0.71
N ALA A 224 6.12 -2.05 0.98
CA ALA A 224 5.90 -3.06 -0.06
C ALA A 224 4.40 -3.16 -0.37
N THR A 225 3.96 -2.53 -1.46
CA THR A 225 2.57 -2.52 -1.92
C THR A 225 2.33 -3.67 -2.90
N CYS A 226 1.11 -4.20 -2.94
CA CYS A 226 0.78 -5.41 -3.70
C CYS A 226 1.65 -6.63 -3.33
N ALA A 227 2.24 -6.60 -2.15
CA ALA A 227 3.16 -7.59 -1.60
C ALA A 227 2.71 -8.05 -0.20
N PRO A 228 1.51 -8.61 -0.03
CA PRO A 228 0.98 -8.97 1.29
C PRO A 228 1.85 -10.00 2.04
N HIS A 229 2.68 -10.77 1.33
CA HIS A 229 3.68 -11.67 1.95
C HIS A 229 4.65 -10.94 2.88
N TYR A 230 4.91 -9.65 2.67
CA TYR A 230 5.78 -8.85 3.52
C TYR A 230 5.38 -8.95 5.00
N PHE A 231 4.09 -8.98 5.30
CA PHE A 231 3.61 -9.11 6.67
C PHE A 231 3.96 -10.49 7.29
N ARG A 232 3.97 -11.55 6.48
CA ARG A 232 4.45 -12.87 6.89
C ARG A 232 5.97 -12.83 7.14
N VAL A 233 6.75 -12.32 6.19
CA VAL A 233 8.21 -12.18 6.29
C VAL A 233 8.57 -11.40 7.56
N MET A 234 7.99 -10.23 7.75
CA MET A 234 8.21 -9.38 8.92
C MET A 234 7.93 -10.13 10.22
N ARG A 235 6.82 -10.89 10.30
CA ARG A 235 6.48 -11.67 11.51
C ARG A 235 7.45 -12.81 11.75
N GLN A 236 7.89 -13.49 10.70
CA GLN A 236 8.88 -14.58 10.79
C GLN A 236 10.25 -14.05 11.22
N ARG A 237 10.73 -12.96 10.64
CA ARG A 237 12.00 -12.32 10.99
C ARG A 237 12.01 -11.84 12.44
N ARG A 238 11.00 -11.10 12.87
CA ARG A 238 10.84 -10.66 14.27
C ARG A 238 10.78 -11.82 15.25
N ALA A 239 10.18 -12.95 14.89
CA ALA A 239 10.16 -14.15 15.74
C ALA A 239 11.54 -14.82 15.83
N ALA A 240 12.28 -14.88 14.73
CA ALA A 240 13.65 -15.41 14.71
C ALA A 240 14.61 -14.56 15.57
N GLU A 241 14.56 -13.24 15.43
CA GLU A 241 15.36 -12.30 16.22
C GLU A 241 15.12 -12.41 17.73
N ARG A 242 13.85 -12.55 18.15
CA ARG A 242 13.51 -12.76 19.57
C ARG A 242 14.07 -14.07 20.09
N ARG A 243 14.08 -15.14 19.29
CA ARG A 243 14.66 -16.44 19.69
C ARG A 243 16.17 -16.32 19.89
N VAL A 244 16.86 -15.65 18.97
CA VAL A 244 18.31 -15.40 19.10
C VAL A 244 18.59 -14.59 20.36
N ALA A 245 17.89 -13.47 20.58
CA ALA A 245 18.06 -12.65 21.77
C ALA A 245 17.79 -13.43 23.07
N SER A 246 16.77 -14.31 23.10
CA SER A 246 16.47 -15.14 24.29
C SER A 246 17.54 -16.20 24.57
N ASN A 247 18.16 -16.76 23.52
CA ASN A 247 19.23 -17.72 23.66
C ASN A 247 20.52 -17.05 24.18
N VAL A 248 20.89 -15.91 23.63
CA VAL A 248 22.03 -15.11 24.10
C VAL A 248 21.86 -14.73 25.58
N SER A 249 20.64 -14.31 25.98
CA SER A 249 20.38 -13.99 27.39
C SER A 249 20.48 -15.20 28.33
N ARG A 250 20.14 -16.40 27.87
CA ARG A 250 20.28 -17.62 28.63
C ARG A 250 21.74 -18.05 28.77
N GLU A 251 22.54 -17.93 27.72
CA GLU A 251 23.97 -18.24 27.71
C GLU A 251 24.78 -17.25 28.55
N ALA A 252 24.36 -15.98 28.61
CA ALA A 252 25.00 -14.95 29.42
C ALA A 252 24.72 -15.06 30.93
N GLY A 253 23.97 -16.07 31.40
CA GLY A 253 23.75 -16.34 32.84
C GLY A 253 22.96 -15.25 33.57
N ALA A 254 22.20 -14.40 32.91
CA ALA A 254 21.36 -13.37 33.52
C ALA A 254 20.18 -14.03 34.27
N PRO A 255 19.95 -13.76 35.59
CA PRO A 255 18.82 -14.34 36.32
C PRO A 255 17.51 -13.84 35.73
N VAL A 256 16.63 -14.78 35.44
CA VAL A 256 15.25 -14.46 35.05
C VAL A 256 14.60 -13.78 36.24
N ALA A 257 14.34 -12.47 36.14
CA ALA A 257 13.59 -11.72 37.15
C ALA A 257 12.15 -12.25 37.18
N GLY A 258 11.92 -13.11 38.18
CA GLY A 258 10.60 -13.56 38.56
C GLY A 258 9.84 -12.35 39.13
N GLY A 259 8.88 -11.82 38.38
CA GLY A 259 8.03 -10.74 38.83
C GLY A 259 7.18 -11.14 40.01
N LYS A 260 7.46 -10.61 41.17
CA LYS A 260 6.49 -10.47 42.27
C LYS A 260 5.82 -9.10 42.11
N SER A 261 4.53 -9.11 42.02
CA SER A 261 3.67 -7.95 42.14
C SER A 261 3.76 -7.40 43.56
N ASP A 262 4.27 -6.21 43.74
CA ASP A 262 4.01 -5.40 44.95
C ASP A 262 3.46 -4.03 44.54
N SER A 263 2.26 -3.82 45.04
CA SER A 263 1.48 -2.60 44.99
C SER A 263 2.10 -1.52 45.88
N ILE A 264 2.45 -0.36 45.34
CA ILE A 264 2.68 0.85 46.15
C ILE A 264 1.89 2.00 45.53
N GLY A 265 1.06 2.61 46.39
CA GLY A 265 0.15 3.69 46.07
C GLY A 265 0.83 5.07 45.85
N PRO A 266 0.01 6.10 45.54
CA PRO A 266 0.50 7.36 45.00
C PRO A 266 0.99 8.31 46.11
N THR A 267 2.15 8.94 45.88
CA THR A 267 2.61 10.08 46.67
C THR A 267 2.63 11.33 45.78
N GLU A 268 1.80 12.29 46.15
CA GLU A 268 1.81 13.67 45.66
C GLU A 268 3.14 14.36 46.00
N MET A 269 3.70 15.10 45.04
CA MET A 269 4.62 16.18 45.36
C MET A 269 4.46 17.37 44.42
N THR A 270 4.22 18.48 45.02
CA THR A 270 3.95 19.85 44.59
C THR A 270 5.11 20.50 43.80
N MET A 271 4.70 21.38 42.90
CA MET A 271 5.55 22.38 42.19
C MET A 271 6.15 23.43 43.11
N PRO A 272 7.22 24.13 42.68
CA PRO A 272 7.07 25.56 42.41
C PRO A 272 7.72 26.05 41.11
N GLY A 273 7.15 27.13 40.56
CA GLY A 273 7.47 27.73 39.29
C GLY A 273 8.72 28.64 39.29
N SER A 274 9.11 29.01 38.07
CA SER A 274 9.33 30.43 37.66
C SER A 274 9.97 30.51 36.25
N THR A 275 9.36 31.28 35.40
CA THR A 275 9.86 32.33 34.44
C THR A 275 11.24 32.20 33.81
N GLY A 276 11.27 32.28 32.46
CA GLY A 276 12.47 32.65 31.71
C GLY A 276 12.39 32.36 30.21
N MET A 277 12.02 33.38 29.41
CA MET A 277 12.22 33.41 27.95
C MET A 277 13.70 33.31 27.61
N ALA A 278 14.06 32.40 26.71
CA ALA A 278 15.26 32.53 25.87
C ALA A 278 15.06 31.78 24.53
N LEU A 279 15.20 32.54 23.46
CA LEU A 279 15.31 32.05 22.08
C LEU A 279 16.64 31.31 21.92
N HIS A 280 16.59 30.05 21.43
CA HIS A 280 17.80 29.37 20.92
C HIS A 280 17.48 28.49 19.69
N PRO A 281 18.48 28.25 18.81
CA PRO A 281 18.30 27.80 17.44
C PRO A 281 18.10 26.30 17.31
N HIS A 282 17.53 25.89 16.18
CA HIS A 282 17.24 24.52 15.80
C HIS A 282 18.43 23.56 16.00
N ALA A 283 18.34 22.72 17.03
CA ALA A 283 19.13 21.53 17.18
C ALA A 283 18.27 20.34 16.80
N ALA A 284 18.79 19.49 15.92
CA ALA A 284 18.17 18.24 15.52
C ALA A 284 17.85 17.37 16.75
N GLN A 285 16.61 16.97 16.91
CA GLN A 285 16.21 16.02 17.95
C GLN A 285 16.39 14.60 17.42
N PRO A 286 17.08 13.70 18.14
CA PRO A 286 17.12 12.28 17.83
C PRO A 286 15.89 11.60 18.44
N GLY A 287 15.24 10.72 17.66
CA GLY A 287 14.28 9.74 18.17
C GLY A 287 12.82 10.10 17.93
N HIS A 288 12.35 10.00 16.70
CA HIS A 288 10.93 9.72 16.46
C HIS A 288 10.68 8.25 16.72
N SER A 289 10.20 7.94 17.92
CA SER A 289 9.46 6.69 18.19
C SER A 289 8.32 6.64 17.18
N HIS A 290 8.30 5.60 16.33
CA HIS A 290 7.18 5.32 15.45
C HIS A 290 5.89 5.29 16.27
N PRO A 291 4.85 6.02 15.91
CA PRO A 291 3.56 5.85 16.53
C PRO A 291 3.13 4.38 16.27
N GLU A 292 2.89 3.64 17.32
CA GLU A 292 2.39 2.25 17.28
C GLU A 292 1.07 2.09 16.49
N GLY A 293 0.51 3.20 15.96
CA GLY A 293 -0.79 3.25 15.33
C GLY A 293 -0.89 2.78 13.89
N MET A 294 0.13 2.88 13.04
CA MET A 294 0.01 2.52 11.61
C MET A 294 0.39 1.06 11.32
N ASP A 295 1.39 0.51 11.98
CA ASP A 295 1.78 -0.89 11.82
C ASP A 295 0.76 -1.88 12.39
N ALA A 296 0.02 -1.49 13.44
CA ALA A 296 -1.07 -2.30 14.00
C ALA A 296 -2.33 -2.33 13.11
N MET A 297 -2.45 -1.42 12.14
CA MET A 297 -3.65 -1.21 11.33
C MET A 297 -3.56 -1.72 9.89
N THR A 298 -2.38 -2.11 9.39
CA THR A 298 -2.22 -2.64 8.02
C THR A 298 -2.02 -4.15 8.08
N LYS A 299 -3.05 -4.88 7.68
CA LYS A 299 -2.97 -6.31 7.35
C LYS A 299 -2.53 -6.44 5.89
N GLY A 300 -2.12 -7.61 5.46
CA GLY A 300 -1.63 -7.92 4.13
C GLY A 300 -2.42 -7.33 2.96
N CYS A 301 -3.26 -8.10 2.30
CA CYS A 301 -4.11 -7.58 1.22
C CYS A 301 -5.29 -6.76 1.80
N LEU A 302 -5.40 -5.51 1.36
CA LEU A 302 -6.46 -4.59 1.80
C LEU A 302 -7.63 -4.47 0.79
N ALA A 303 -7.60 -5.21 -0.30
CA ALA A 303 -8.66 -5.19 -1.31
C ALA A 303 -10.04 -5.50 -0.67
N GLY A 304 -10.99 -4.58 -0.79
CA GLY A 304 -12.33 -4.69 -0.22
C GLY A 304 -12.42 -4.66 1.30
N THR A 305 -11.30 -4.61 2.02
CA THR A 305 -11.26 -4.58 3.50
C THR A 305 -10.84 -3.23 4.07
N GLY A 306 -10.04 -2.47 3.34
CA GLY A 306 -9.56 -1.14 3.72
C GLY A 306 -9.22 -0.28 2.51
N VAL A 307 -9.27 -0.85 1.31
CA VAL A 307 -8.98 -0.19 0.04
C VAL A 307 -10.08 -0.52 -0.96
N CYS A 308 -10.45 0.46 -1.77
CA CYS A 308 -11.15 0.25 -3.03
C CYS A 308 -10.58 1.16 -4.12
N PHE A 309 -11.00 0.88 -5.34
CA PHE A 309 -10.64 1.64 -6.53
C PHE A 309 -11.91 2.07 -7.25
N ILE A 310 -11.94 3.29 -7.74
CA ILE A 310 -13.03 3.85 -8.55
C ILE A 310 -12.46 4.17 -9.93
N SER A 311 -13.11 3.67 -10.99
CA SER A 311 -12.73 3.97 -12.37
C SER A 311 -13.13 5.39 -12.77
N HIS A 312 -12.60 5.85 -13.91
CA HIS A 312 -12.96 7.14 -14.51
C HIS A 312 -14.45 7.24 -14.91
N GLN A 313 -15.15 6.12 -14.96
CA GLN A 313 -16.59 6.04 -15.26
C GLN A 313 -17.46 5.91 -13.99
N GLY A 314 -16.86 5.74 -12.80
CA GLY A 314 -17.56 5.62 -11.53
C GLY A 314 -17.83 4.18 -11.10
N GLU A 315 -17.23 3.20 -11.75
CA GLU A 315 -17.28 1.78 -11.35
C GLU A 315 -16.35 1.55 -10.16
N VAL A 316 -16.78 0.72 -9.21
CA VAL A 316 -16.05 0.41 -7.99
C VAL A 316 -15.49 -1.00 -8.03
N TYR A 317 -14.21 -1.14 -7.67
CA TYR A 317 -13.45 -2.40 -7.64
C TYR A 317 -12.76 -2.59 -6.28
N PRO A 318 -12.41 -3.82 -5.88
CA PRO A 318 -11.75 -4.07 -4.59
C PRO A 318 -10.38 -3.39 -4.45
N CYS A 319 -9.62 -3.29 -5.53
CA CYS A 319 -8.39 -2.51 -5.65
C CYS A 319 -8.11 -2.19 -7.12
N GLY A 320 -7.10 -1.37 -7.41
CA GLY A 320 -6.74 -0.98 -8.77
C GLY A 320 -6.22 -2.10 -9.67
N TYR A 321 -6.01 -3.30 -9.13
CA TYR A 321 -5.43 -4.44 -9.85
C TYR A 321 -6.34 -5.66 -9.92
N LEU A 322 -7.47 -5.68 -9.21
CA LEU A 322 -8.45 -6.78 -9.24
C LEU A 322 -9.66 -6.36 -10.06
N PRO A 323 -9.78 -6.79 -11.32
CA PRO A 323 -10.81 -6.33 -12.26
C PRO A 323 -12.17 -7.03 -12.04
N VAL A 324 -12.60 -7.15 -10.78
CA VAL A 324 -13.91 -7.70 -10.40
C VAL A 324 -14.79 -6.56 -9.93
N LEU A 325 -15.86 -6.30 -10.68
CA LEU A 325 -16.78 -5.19 -10.41
C LEU A 325 -17.52 -5.40 -9.09
N ALA A 326 -17.42 -4.43 -8.19
CA ALA A 326 -18.15 -4.40 -6.92
C ALA A 326 -19.48 -3.62 -7.06
N GLY A 327 -19.52 -2.57 -7.86
CA GLY A 327 -20.71 -1.75 -8.08
C GLY A 327 -20.44 -0.55 -8.99
N ASP A 328 -21.48 0.28 -9.20
CA ASP A 328 -21.45 1.44 -10.09
C ASP A 328 -22.10 2.64 -9.39
N LEU A 329 -21.33 3.69 -9.16
CA LEU A 329 -21.76 4.92 -8.48
C LEU A 329 -22.79 5.75 -9.29
N ASN A 330 -23.01 5.38 -10.54
CA ASN A 330 -24.14 5.93 -11.31
C ASN A 330 -25.49 5.28 -10.94
N LYS A 331 -25.48 4.14 -10.23
CA LYS A 331 -26.65 3.31 -9.91
C LYS A 331 -26.88 3.12 -8.42
N GLN A 332 -25.81 3.17 -7.62
CA GLN A 332 -25.80 2.85 -6.19
C GLN A 332 -25.00 3.90 -5.43
N SER A 333 -25.27 4.09 -4.16
CA SER A 333 -24.42 4.91 -3.30
C SER A 333 -23.11 4.21 -2.95
N PHE A 334 -22.09 5.00 -2.62
CA PHE A 334 -20.79 4.46 -2.20
C PHE A 334 -20.91 3.58 -0.95
N ALA A 335 -21.74 3.97 0.01
CA ALA A 335 -21.99 3.20 1.22
C ALA A 335 -22.61 1.82 0.91
N GLU A 336 -23.65 1.78 0.08
CA GLU A 336 -24.31 0.52 -0.32
C GLU A 336 -23.32 -0.43 -1.00
N ILE A 337 -22.48 0.07 -1.91
CA ILE A 337 -21.46 -0.75 -2.57
C ILE A 337 -20.47 -1.27 -1.54
N TRP A 338 -19.93 -0.38 -0.69
CA TRP A 338 -18.93 -0.75 0.30
C TRP A 338 -19.44 -1.80 1.30
N GLU A 339 -20.67 -1.67 1.73
CA GLU A 339 -21.27 -2.54 2.73
C GLU A 339 -21.74 -3.88 2.13
N ASN A 340 -22.36 -3.86 0.95
CA ASN A 340 -23.15 -4.97 0.46
C ASN A 340 -22.60 -5.71 -0.77
N ALA A 341 -21.57 -5.19 -1.45
CA ALA A 341 -21.01 -5.87 -2.62
C ALA A 341 -20.49 -7.27 -2.27
N SER A 342 -20.94 -8.29 -2.99
CA SER A 342 -20.59 -9.70 -2.73
C SER A 342 -19.09 -9.94 -2.71
N VAL A 343 -18.36 -9.35 -3.67
CA VAL A 343 -16.90 -9.46 -3.75
C VAL A 343 -16.21 -8.89 -2.50
N PHE A 344 -16.74 -7.81 -1.91
CA PHE A 344 -16.20 -7.27 -0.66
C PHE A 344 -16.49 -8.18 0.52
N GLN A 345 -17.71 -8.72 0.60
CA GLN A 345 -18.09 -9.68 1.65
C GLN A 345 -17.22 -10.94 1.61
N GLU A 346 -16.97 -11.47 0.41
CA GLU A 346 -16.12 -12.64 0.21
C GLU A 346 -14.66 -12.38 0.61
N LEU A 347 -14.09 -11.23 0.22
CA LEU A 347 -12.72 -10.84 0.58
C LEU A 347 -12.54 -10.55 2.09
N ARG A 348 -13.61 -10.15 2.79
CA ARG A 348 -13.60 -9.92 4.24
C ARG A 348 -13.59 -11.23 5.05
N ASN A 349 -14.01 -12.31 4.46
CA ASN A 349 -14.00 -13.63 5.09
C ASN A 349 -12.79 -14.45 4.63
N THR A 350 -11.74 -14.50 5.45
CA THR A 350 -10.52 -15.25 5.15
C THR A 350 -10.71 -16.76 5.10
N ASP A 351 -11.85 -17.30 5.58
CA ASP A 351 -12.16 -18.73 5.49
C ASP A 351 -12.56 -19.14 4.09
N ASN A 352 -12.89 -18.18 3.22
CA ASN A 352 -13.18 -18.41 1.80
C ASN A 352 -11.90 -18.67 0.97
N LEU A 353 -10.70 -18.36 1.51
CA LEU A 353 -9.45 -18.56 0.78
C LEU A 353 -9.21 -20.04 0.48
N LYS A 354 -8.69 -20.34 -0.70
CA LYS A 354 -8.43 -21.68 -1.24
C LYS A 354 -6.93 -21.99 -1.30
N GLY A 355 -6.62 -23.20 -1.75
CA GLY A 355 -5.25 -23.68 -1.90
C GLY A 355 -4.43 -23.50 -0.62
N LYS A 356 -3.12 -23.31 -0.74
CA LYS A 356 -2.24 -23.11 0.42
C LYS A 356 -2.58 -21.87 1.25
N CYS A 357 -3.20 -20.83 0.65
CA CYS A 357 -3.66 -19.66 1.40
C CYS A 357 -4.79 -19.99 2.37
N GLY A 358 -5.67 -20.94 2.04
CA GLY A 358 -6.82 -21.33 2.86
C GLY A 358 -6.46 -22.00 4.18
N TYR A 359 -5.40 -22.82 4.22
CA TYR A 359 -4.92 -23.48 5.44
C TYR A 359 -3.67 -22.86 6.07
N CYS A 360 -3.19 -21.73 5.49
CA CYS A 360 -2.00 -21.04 5.97
C CYS A 360 -2.24 -20.41 7.34
N GLU A 361 -1.32 -20.59 8.28
CA GLU A 361 -1.35 -19.96 9.59
C GLU A 361 -1.24 -18.42 9.55
N PHE A 362 -0.77 -17.88 8.43
CA PHE A 362 -0.71 -16.43 8.19
C PHE A 362 -1.92 -15.89 7.39
N ARG A 363 -2.95 -16.70 7.12
CA ARG A 363 -4.06 -16.31 6.22
C ARG A 363 -4.75 -15.01 6.64
N SER A 364 -4.99 -14.81 7.94
CA SER A 364 -5.63 -13.60 8.47
C SER A 364 -4.72 -12.36 8.48
N LEU A 365 -3.40 -12.56 8.40
CA LEU A 365 -2.39 -11.51 8.40
C LEU A 365 -1.98 -11.11 6.97
N CYS A 366 -1.75 -12.11 6.10
CA CYS A 366 -1.20 -11.94 4.75
C CYS A 366 -2.28 -11.90 3.68
N MET A 367 -3.15 -12.91 3.62
CA MET A 367 -4.19 -13.15 2.60
C MET A 367 -3.66 -13.43 1.18
N GLY A 368 -2.37 -13.24 0.87
CA GLY A 368 -1.86 -13.25 -0.51
C GLY A 368 -2.41 -12.09 -1.36
N CYS A 369 -1.82 -11.81 -2.52
CA CYS A 369 -2.37 -10.81 -3.44
C CYS A 369 -3.54 -11.38 -4.23
N ARG A 370 -4.74 -10.91 -3.96
CA ARG A 370 -5.96 -11.41 -4.62
C ARG A 370 -6.03 -11.13 -6.11
N ALA A 371 -5.36 -10.04 -6.53
CA ALA A 371 -5.25 -9.70 -7.95
C ALA A 371 -4.32 -10.66 -8.71
N ARG A 372 -3.19 -11.09 -8.11
CA ARG A 372 -2.31 -12.09 -8.75
C ARG A 372 -2.93 -13.48 -8.73
N ALA A 373 -3.64 -13.87 -7.66
CA ALA A 373 -4.41 -15.11 -7.65
C ALA A 373 -5.41 -15.12 -8.81
N PHE A 374 -6.19 -14.04 -8.97
CA PHE A 374 -7.15 -13.90 -10.07
C PHE A 374 -6.48 -13.95 -11.44
N ALA A 375 -5.36 -13.24 -11.62
CA ALA A 375 -4.63 -13.25 -12.90
C ALA A 375 -4.12 -14.64 -13.29
N ALA A 376 -3.77 -15.48 -12.30
CA ALA A 376 -3.24 -16.82 -12.54
C ALA A 376 -4.34 -17.86 -12.80
N THR A 377 -5.49 -17.77 -12.12
CA THR A 377 -6.49 -18.84 -12.10
C THR A 377 -7.92 -18.41 -12.48
N GLY A 378 -8.17 -17.10 -12.58
CA GLY A 378 -9.52 -16.55 -12.73
C GLY A 378 -10.31 -16.49 -11.42
N ASP A 379 -9.74 -16.95 -10.29
CA ASP A 379 -10.36 -16.95 -8.98
C ASP A 379 -9.54 -16.12 -7.99
N TYR A 380 -10.11 -15.01 -7.51
CA TYR A 380 -9.43 -14.13 -6.55
C TYR A 380 -9.35 -14.72 -5.13
N LEU A 381 -10.02 -15.83 -4.86
CA LEU A 381 -9.93 -16.56 -3.58
C LEU A 381 -8.86 -17.66 -3.59
N ASP A 382 -8.30 -17.97 -4.76
CA ASP A 382 -7.29 -19.01 -4.91
C ASP A 382 -5.95 -18.64 -4.27
N GLU A 383 -5.00 -19.55 -4.28
CA GLU A 383 -3.70 -19.31 -3.67
C GLU A 383 -2.86 -18.27 -4.44
N GLU A 384 -2.02 -17.58 -3.72
CA GLU A 384 -1.05 -16.64 -4.29
C GLU A 384 0.06 -17.39 -5.02
N PRO A 385 0.24 -17.22 -6.34
CA PRO A 385 1.19 -18.02 -7.13
C PRO A 385 2.66 -17.72 -6.82
N PHE A 386 3.00 -16.52 -6.34
CA PHE A 386 4.37 -16.08 -6.08
C PHE A 386 4.80 -16.25 -4.60
N CYS A 387 4.05 -17.01 -3.80
CA CYS A 387 4.42 -17.29 -2.43
C CYS A 387 5.23 -18.59 -2.33
N VAL A 388 6.51 -18.51 -1.93
CA VAL A 388 7.37 -19.68 -1.70
C VAL A 388 7.07 -20.39 -0.39
N TYR A 389 6.38 -19.73 0.53
CA TYR A 389 6.09 -20.30 1.85
C TYR A 389 5.20 -21.54 1.77
N GLN A 390 5.61 -22.61 2.46
CA GLN A 390 4.83 -23.83 2.60
C GLN A 390 4.22 -23.86 4.00
N PRO A 391 2.90 -23.66 4.12
CA PRO A 391 2.21 -23.73 5.40
C PRO A 391 2.25 -25.15 5.99
N ARG A 392 2.28 -25.26 7.30
CA ARG A 392 2.16 -26.55 7.97
C ARG A 392 0.74 -27.09 7.77
N ARG A 393 0.58 -28.20 7.08
CA ARG A 393 -0.69 -28.93 7.07
C ARG A 393 -0.99 -29.34 8.51
N LYS A 394 -2.12 -28.95 9.07
CA LYS A 394 -2.62 -29.59 10.28
C LYS A 394 -2.87 -31.05 9.90
N ASN A 395 -2.12 -31.96 10.46
CA ASN A 395 -2.35 -33.40 10.29
C ASN A 395 -3.78 -33.70 10.78
N SER A 396 -4.70 -33.87 9.84
CA SER A 396 -6.03 -34.45 10.10
C SER A 396 -5.93 -35.97 10.33
N GLU A 397 -4.72 -36.53 10.35
CA GLU A 397 -4.47 -37.98 10.51
C GLU A 397 -4.28 -38.44 11.96
N SER A 398 -4.19 -37.54 12.94
CA SER A 398 -4.07 -37.97 14.34
C SER A 398 -5.39 -38.47 14.94
N ASN A 399 -6.55 -38.17 14.36
CA ASN A 399 -7.84 -38.63 14.88
C ASN A 399 -8.34 -39.94 14.28
N LEU A 400 -7.70 -40.48 13.23
CA LEU A 400 -8.09 -41.76 12.63
C LEU A 400 -7.33 -42.97 13.24
N ARG A 401 -6.30 -42.75 14.04
CA ARG A 401 -5.58 -43.86 14.70
C ARG A 401 -6.09 -44.21 16.09
N GLU A 402 -6.90 -43.37 16.73
CA GLU A 402 -7.51 -43.69 18.03
C GLU A 402 -8.84 -44.43 17.89
N GLU A 403 -9.53 -44.38 16.74
CA GLU A 403 -10.79 -45.13 16.54
C GLU A 403 -10.59 -46.57 16.05
N VAL A 404 -9.40 -46.96 15.60
CA VAL A 404 -9.15 -48.35 15.13
C VAL A 404 -8.59 -49.28 16.22
N SER A 405 -8.22 -48.75 17.41
CA SER A 405 -7.70 -49.57 18.51
C SER A 405 -8.74 -50.12 19.47
N HIS A 406 -10.04 -49.90 19.24
CA HIS A 406 -11.12 -50.39 20.11
C HIS A 406 -12.06 -51.43 19.48
N VAL A 407 -11.70 -51.98 18.32
CA VAL A 407 -12.46 -53.14 17.75
C VAL A 407 -11.50 -54.31 17.53
N SER A 408 -11.19 -54.99 18.58
CA SER A 408 -10.78 -56.39 18.59
C SER A 408 -10.74 -56.87 20.03
N VAL A 409 -11.75 -57.50 20.48
CA VAL A 409 -11.85 -58.67 21.37
C VAL A 409 -13.32 -58.82 21.81
N HIS A 410 -14.10 -59.60 21.10
CA HIS A 410 -14.88 -60.67 21.64
C HIS A 410 -15.51 -61.43 20.47
#